data_ef1fd7ec14f2aafb8ae9b30fa2b2d464
#
_entry.id   ef1fd7ec14f2aafb8ae9b30fa2b2d464
#
_cell.length_a   1.000
_cell.length_b   1.000
_cell.length_c   1.000
_cell.angle_alpha   90.00
_cell.angle_beta   90.00
_cell.angle_gamma   90.00
#
_symmetry.space_group_name_H-M   'P 1'
#
loop_
_entity.id
_entity.type
_entity.pdbx_description
1 polymer ?
#
loop_
_entity_poly.entity_id
_entity_poly.type
_entity_poly.pdbx_seq_one_letter_code
_entity_poly.pdbx_strand_id
1 'polypeptide(L)'
;YLKRSFGGAIATPLSSEPEAIQPIAPLSLAQQMEIARHCARLIRDRDTLFLGHGTICRKIIPLLSEVKKLRLITNDPEHALLANQFIDGEIILAGSEMLRPDTALAGKPLEQALQHFTITHSILEISHLDADGTLNINVPRLAAAWQLCFDNAQNKTVIVAADPAPSTAAI
;
A
#
# COMPACT_ATOMS: atom_id res chain seq x y z
N TYR A 1 22.91 -2.85 -4.32
CA TYR A 1 22.21 -1.95 -5.27
C TYR A 1 21.26 -2.76 -6.13
N LEU A 2 19.97 -2.41 -6.12
CA LEU A 2 18.97 -2.96 -7.03
C LEU A 2 18.83 -2.00 -8.22
N LYS A 3 19.18 -2.45 -9.40
CA LYS A 3 18.95 -1.70 -10.63
C LYS A 3 17.62 -2.12 -11.23
N ARG A 4 16.68 -1.19 -11.42
CA ARG A 4 15.42 -1.45 -12.11
C ARG A 4 15.71 -1.91 -13.55
N SER A 5 15.16 -3.06 -13.93
CA SER A 5 14.95 -3.41 -15.32
C SER A 5 13.47 -3.72 -15.53
N PHE A 6 12.99 -3.60 -16.76
CA PHE A 6 11.62 -3.98 -17.13
C PHE A 6 11.38 -5.45 -16.73
N GLY A 7 10.61 -5.66 -15.65
CA GLY A 7 10.21 -7.00 -15.19
C GLY A 7 10.94 -7.57 -13.98
N GLY A 8 11.78 -6.83 -13.26
CA GLY A 8 12.43 -7.33 -12.04
C GLY A 8 13.59 -6.46 -11.58
N ALA A 9 14.06 -6.71 -10.36
CA ALA A 9 15.24 -6.06 -9.80
C ALA A 9 16.43 -7.01 -9.81
N ILE A 10 17.59 -6.56 -10.28
CA ILE A 10 18.84 -7.34 -10.29
C ILE A 10 19.76 -6.77 -9.21
N ALA A 11 20.21 -7.62 -8.28
CA ALA A 11 21.23 -7.25 -7.30
C ALA A 11 22.59 -7.10 -7.98
N THR A 12 23.22 -5.92 -7.87
CA THR A 12 24.58 -5.67 -8.34
C THR A 12 25.52 -5.70 -7.14
N PRO A 13 26.73 -6.30 -7.22
CA PRO A 13 27.68 -6.30 -6.13
C PRO A 13 28.13 -4.87 -5.76
N LEU A 14 28.25 -4.62 -4.46
CA LEU A 14 28.69 -3.34 -3.88
C LEU A 14 30.10 -2.98 -4.35
N SER A 15 30.23 -1.87 -5.05
CA SER A 15 31.47 -1.10 -5.08
C SER A 15 31.50 -0.16 -3.86
N SER A 16 32.61 -0.10 -3.19
CA SER A 16 32.84 0.39 -1.84
C SER A 16 32.94 1.93 -1.69
N GLU A 17 32.01 2.70 -2.23
CA GLU A 17 31.83 4.11 -1.87
C GLU A 17 30.36 4.38 -1.62
N PRO A 18 30.00 5.06 -0.50
CA PRO A 18 28.63 5.47 -0.28
C PRO A 18 28.27 6.57 -1.28
N GLU A 19 27.64 6.22 -2.40
CA GLU A 19 26.97 7.22 -3.22
C GLU A 19 25.95 7.94 -2.35
N ALA A 20 26.07 9.26 -2.28
CA ALA A 20 25.10 10.11 -1.62
C ALA A 20 23.71 9.77 -2.19
N ILE A 21 22.81 9.35 -1.32
CA ILE A 21 21.41 9.07 -1.67
C ILE A 21 20.83 10.39 -2.20
N GLN A 22 20.69 10.51 -3.51
CA GLN A 22 19.99 11.65 -4.08
C GLN A 22 18.52 11.54 -3.67
N PRO A 23 17.90 12.63 -3.16
CA PRO A 23 16.49 12.61 -2.84
C PRO A 23 15.71 12.24 -4.10
N ILE A 24 14.94 11.17 -4.01
CA ILE A 24 14.07 10.73 -5.11
C ILE A 24 12.99 11.80 -5.25
N ALA A 25 12.90 12.43 -6.42
CA ALA A 25 11.86 13.42 -6.67
C ALA A 25 10.46 12.81 -6.49
N PRO A 26 9.49 13.56 -5.94
CA PRO A 26 8.12 13.08 -5.79
C PRO A 26 7.57 12.59 -7.13
N LEU A 27 6.81 11.49 -7.10
CA LEU A 27 6.18 10.96 -8.30
C LEU A 27 5.21 11.99 -8.90
N SER A 28 5.32 12.24 -10.20
CA SER A 28 4.36 13.06 -10.94
C SER A 28 2.96 12.42 -10.92
N LEU A 29 1.93 13.21 -11.13
CA LEU A 29 0.56 12.70 -11.21
C LEU A 29 0.42 11.58 -12.27
N ALA A 30 1.09 11.74 -13.41
CA ALA A 30 1.08 10.73 -14.48
C ALA A 30 1.67 9.40 -14.02
N GLN A 31 2.81 9.43 -13.33
CA GLN A 31 3.44 8.23 -12.77
C GLN A 31 2.57 7.56 -11.70
N GLN A 32 1.96 8.36 -10.80
CA GLN A 32 1.04 7.84 -9.79
C GLN A 32 -0.17 7.15 -10.44
N MET A 33 -0.74 7.73 -11.50
CA MET A 33 -1.85 7.13 -12.23
C MET A 33 -1.46 5.87 -12.99
N GLU A 34 -0.25 5.79 -13.51
CA GLU A 34 0.27 4.59 -14.16
C GLU A 34 0.42 3.44 -13.16
N ILE A 35 0.99 3.72 -11.99
CA ILE A 35 1.09 2.74 -10.88
C ILE A 35 -0.32 2.28 -10.46
N ALA A 36 -1.25 3.21 -10.27
CA ALA A 36 -2.61 2.88 -9.88
C ALA A 36 -3.31 1.97 -10.91
N ARG A 37 -3.14 2.25 -12.22
CA ARG A 37 -3.68 1.38 -13.29
C ARG A 37 -3.06 0.00 -13.27
N HIS A 38 -1.75 -0.09 -13.02
CA HIS A 38 -1.07 -1.39 -12.93
C HIS A 38 -1.63 -2.20 -11.75
N CYS A 39 -1.74 -1.60 -10.58
CA CYS A 39 -2.31 -2.25 -9.40
C CYS A 39 -3.76 -2.68 -9.61
N ALA A 40 -4.60 -1.83 -10.21
CA ALA A 40 -5.99 -2.16 -10.47
C ALA A 40 -6.17 -3.39 -11.38
N ARG A 41 -5.27 -3.61 -12.34
CA ARG A 41 -5.32 -4.79 -13.24
C ARG A 41 -5.02 -6.11 -12.55
N LEU A 42 -4.46 -6.09 -11.36
CA LEU A 42 -4.19 -7.30 -10.57
C LEU A 42 -5.44 -7.83 -9.89
N ILE A 43 -6.46 -6.97 -9.69
CA ILE A 43 -7.66 -7.27 -8.92
C ILE A 43 -8.72 -7.88 -9.83
N ARG A 44 -9.38 -8.91 -9.34
CA ARG A 44 -10.38 -9.71 -10.07
C ARG A 44 -11.72 -9.73 -9.36
N ASP A 45 -12.75 -10.17 -10.05
CA ASP A 45 -14.07 -10.42 -9.48
C ASP A 45 -13.98 -11.34 -8.27
N ARG A 46 -14.72 -10.99 -7.21
CA ARG A 46 -14.81 -11.72 -5.92
C ARG A 46 -13.52 -11.72 -5.08
N ASP A 47 -12.54 -10.92 -5.44
CA ASP A 47 -11.38 -10.75 -4.57
C ASP A 47 -11.75 -10.10 -3.24
N THR A 48 -10.93 -10.39 -2.23
CA THR A 48 -10.88 -9.65 -0.98
C THR A 48 -9.60 -8.81 -0.99
N LEU A 49 -9.75 -7.53 -1.26
CA LEU A 49 -8.66 -6.57 -1.35
C LEU A 49 -8.50 -5.83 -0.04
N PHE A 50 -7.33 -5.88 0.56
CA PHE A 50 -6.92 -4.86 1.53
C PHE A 50 -6.19 -3.74 0.82
N LEU A 51 -6.73 -2.54 0.91
CA LEU A 51 -6.15 -1.32 0.35
C LEU A 51 -5.78 -0.37 1.50
N GLY A 52 -4.49 -0.26 1.77
CA GLY A 52 -3.95 0.58 2.82
C GLY A 52 -4.15 2.07 2.54
N HIS A 53 -4.00 2.88 3.59
CA HIS A 53 -3.91 4.33 3.46
C HIS A 53 -2.81 4.74 2.48
N GLY A 54 -3.08 5.78 1.66
CA GLY A 54 -2.09 6.33 0.75
C GLY A 54 -2.68 7.04 -0.47
N THR A 55 -1.94 7.97 -1.00
CA THR A 55 -2.39 8.83 -2.13
C THR A 55 -2.54 8.04 -3.42
N ILE A 56 -1.65 7.10 -3.70
CA ILE A 56 -1.71 6.25 -4.89
C ILE A 56 -2.77 5.18 -4.69
N CYS A 57 -2.88 4.60 -3.48
CA CYS A 57 -3.95 3.68 -3.11
C CYS A 57 -5.33 4.29 -3.39
N ARG A 58 -5.55 5.56 -3.02
CA ARG A 58 -6.79 6.26 -3.32
C ARG A 58 -7.13 6.30 -4.81
N LYS A 59 -6.12 6.45 -5.69
CA LYS A 59 -6.30 6.51 -7.15
C LYS A 59 -6.67 5.16 -7.77
N ILE A 60 -6.46 4.07 -7.06
CA ILE A 60 -6.85 2.73 -7.53
C ILE A 60 -8.37 2.57 -7.51
N ILE A 61 -9.06 3.14 -6.52
CA ILE A 61 -10.48 2.91 -6.23
C ILE A 61 -11.38 3.14 -7.45
N PRO A 62 -11.34 4.29 -8.15
CA PRO A 62 -12.19 4.51 -9.31
C PRO A 62 -11.92 3.54 -10.47
N LEU A 63 -10.72 2.96 -10.52
CA LEU A 63 -10.32 2.03 -11.57
C LEU A 63 -10.84 0.59 -11.34
N LEU A 64 -11.46 0.35 -10.19
CA LEU A 64 -12.05 -0.95 -9.81
C LEU A 64 -13.56 -1.03 -10.09
N SER A 65 -14.15 -0.02 -10.73
CA SER A 65 -15.60 0.06 -10.99
C SER A 65 -16.19 -1.11 -11.77
N GLU A 66 -15.39 -1.76 -12.60
CA GLU A 66 -15.80 -2.92 -13.38
C GLU A 66 -15.64 -4.26 -12.64
N VAL A 67 -14.94 -4.27 -11.49
CA VAL A 67 -14.71 -5.48 -10.70
C VAL A 67 -15.97 -5.82 -9.92
N LYS A 68 -16.48 -7.03 -10.12
CA LYS A 68 -17.77 -7.45 -9.54
C LYS A 68 -17.60 -8.20 -8.22
N LYS A 69 -18.50 -7.91 -7.27
CA LYS A 69 -18.54 -8.56 -5.95
C LYS A 69 -17.20 -8.47 -5.19
N LEU A 70 -16.49 -7.35 -5.38
CA LEU A 70 -15.26 -7.07 -4.66
C LEU A 70 -15.57 -6.85 -3.17
N ARG A 71 -14.76 -7.44 -2.29
CA ARG A 71 -14.71 -7.05 -0.89
C ARG A 71 -13.52 -6.15 -0.69
N LEU A 72 -13.76 -4.87 -0.46
CA LEU A 72 -12.72 -3.90 -0.15
C LEU A 72 -12.62 -3.69 1.36
N ILE A 73 -11.46 -3.96 1.92
CA ILE A 73 -11.10 -3.63 3.30
C ILE A 73 -10.11 -2.48 3.25
N THR A 74 -10.36 -1.42 3.98
CA THR A 74 -9.45 -0.28 4.07
C THR A 74 -9.39 0.26 5.49
N ASN A 75 -8.29 0.89 5.83
CA ASN A 75 -8.14 1.64 7.08
C ASN A 75 -8.23 3.16 6.87
N ASP A 76 -8.71 3.61 5.73
CA ASP A 76 -8.86 5.03 5.41
C ASP A 76 -10.33 5.38 5.17
N PRO A 77 -10.94 6.24 6.02
CA PRO A 77 -12.33 6.69 5.84
C PRO A 77 -12.59 7.37 4.50
N GLU A 78 -11.64 8.13 3.96
CA GLU A 78 -11.79 8.76 2.64
C GLU A 78 -11.81 7.72 1.52
N HIS A 79 -11.01 6.66 1.65
CA HIS A 79 -11.06 5.52 0.73
C HIS A 79 -12.41 4.81 0.78
N ALA A 80 -12.95 4.58 1.97
CA ALA A 80 -14.25 3.94 2.13
C ALA A 80 -15.39 4.79 1.52
N LEU A 81 -15.38 6.10 1.75
CA LEU A 81 -16.34 7.02 1.16
C LEU A 81 -16.24 7.09 -0.37
N LEU A 82 -15.03 7.12 -0.89
CA LEU A 82 -14.81 7.10 -2.33
C LEU A 82 -15.23 5.75 -2.94
N ALA A 83 -14.90 4.65 -2.29
CA ALA A 83 -15.25 3.31 -2.74
C ALA A 83 -16.76 3.11 -2.87
N ASN A 84 -17.56 3.71 -1.98
CA ASN A 84 -19.01 3.66 -2.04
C ASN A 84 -19.61 4.22 -3.35
N GLN A 85 -18.84 4.99 -4.11
CA GLN A 85 -19.27 5.54 -5.40
C GLN A 85 -18.89 4.65 -6.59
N PHE A 86 -17.90 3.78 -6.44
CA PHE A 86 -17.30 3.04 -7.57
C PHE A 86 -17.33 1.53 -7.42
N ILE A 87 -17.38 0.99 -6.21
CA ILE A 87 -17.22 -0.45 -5.97
C ILE A 87 -18.56 -1.16 -5.93
N ASP A 88 -18.69 -2.18 -6.77
CA ASP A 88 -19.82 -3.15 -6.74
C ASP A 88 -19.47 -4.30 -5.78
N GLY A 89 -19.74 -4.12 -4.48
CA GLY A 89 -19.41 -5.14 -3.48
C GLY A 89 -19.52 -4.67 -2.04
N GLU A 90 -18.75 -5.30 -1.19
CA GLU A 90 -18.71 -5.02 0.24
C GLU A 90 -17.55 -4.07 0.56
N ILE A 91 -17.80 -3.04 1.36
CA ILE A 91 -16.80 -2.08 1.82
C ILE A 91 -16.71 -2.19 3.33
N ILE A 92 -15.50 -2.48 3.82
CA ILE A 92 -15.21 -2.64 5.24
C ILE A 92 -14.18 -1.58 5.63
N LEU A 93 -14.57 -0.68 6.53
CA LEU A 93 -13.65 0.25 7.17
C LEU A 93 -13.14 -0.37 8.47
N ALA A 94 -11.84 -0.58 8.55
CA ALA A 94 -11.19 -1.22 9.68
C ALA A 94 -10.29 -0.24 10.45
N GLY A 95 -10.35 -0.31 11.77
CA GLY A 95 -9.62 0.56 12.69
C GLY A 95 -10.53 1.38 13.59
N SER A 96 -9.98 1.99 14.63
CA SER A 96 -10.77 2.72 15.61
C SER A 96 -10.14 4.05 16.03
N GLU A 97 -8.86 4.25 15.79
CA GLU A 97 -8.13 5.43 16.20
C GLU A 97 -7.64 6.20 14.98
N MET A 98 -8.17 7.40 14.78
CA MET A 98 -7.74 8.26 13.68
C MET A 98 -6.36 8.86 13.96
N LEU A 99 -5.45 8.65 13.03
CA LEU A 99 -4.10 9.20 13.08
C LEU A 99 -4.11 10.62 12.48
N ARG A 100 -3.47 11.56 13.16
CA ARG A 100 -3.36 12.94 12.69
C ARG A 100 -1.91 13.24 12.30
N PRO A 101 -1.69 14.04 11.26
CA PRO A 101 -2.66 14.76 10.41
C PRO A 101 -3.35 13.88 9.35
N ASP A 102 -2.92 12.64 9.20
CA ASP A 102 -3.49 11.71 8.23
C ASP A 102 -4.92 11.30 8.64
N THR A 103 -5.66 10.73 7.69
CA THR A 103 -7.01 10.20 7.94
C THR A 103 -6.99 8.71 8.27
N ALA A 104 -5.83 8.07 8.21
CA ALA A 104 -5.70 6.64 8.46
C ALA A 104 -6.18 6.24 9.86
N LEU A 105 -6.87 5.11 9.93
CA LEU A 105 -7.26 4.48 11.18
C LEU A 105 -6.24 3.43 11.59
N ALA A 106 -5.93 3.37 12.88
CA ALA A 106 -5.10 2.37 13.50
C ALA A 106 -5.84 1.68 14.66
N GLY A 107 -5.10 0.90 15.43
CA GLY A 107 -5.57 0.26 16.64
C GLY A 107 -5.95 -1.21 16.45
N LYS A 108 -6.29 -1.84 17.57
CA LYS A 108 -6.55 -3.29 17.65
C LYS A 108 -7.63 -3.79 16.68
N PRO A 109 -8.74 -3.05 16.42
CA PRO A 109 -9.75 -3.47 15.46
C PRO A 109 -9.22 -3.59 14.02
N LEU A 110 -8.21 -2.80 13.61
CA LEU A 110 -7.56 -2.98 12.32
C LEU A 110 -6.83 -4.33 12.26
N GLU A 111 -6.02 -4.64 13.25
CA GLU A 111 -5.31 -5.91 13.33
C GLU A 111 -6.27 -7.11 13.35
N GLN A 112 -7.36 -7.01 14.11
CA GLN A 112 -8.39 -8.04 14.18
C GLN A 112 -9.08 -8.27 12.84
N ALA A 113 -9.39 -7.20 12.10
CA ALA A 113 -9.96 -7.33 10.75
C ALA A 113 -8.99 -8.04 9.80
N LEU A 114 -7.71 -7.67 9.82
CA LEU A 114 -6.68 -8.29 8.98
C LEU A 114 -6.45 -9.78 9.31
N GLN A 115 -6.68 -10.19 10.56
CA GLN A 115 -6.61 -11.59 10.96
C GLN A 115 -7.89 -12.38 10.62
N HIS A 116 -9.05 -11.71 10.64
CA HIS A 116 -10.34 -12.34 10.44
C HIS A 116 -10.63 -12.69 8.97
N PHE A 117 -10.23 -11.83 8.05
CA PHE A 117 -10.52 -12.00 6.63
C PHE A 117 -9.39 -12.74 5.90
N THR A 118 -9.78 -13.64 5.00
CA THR A 118 -8.84 -14.20 4.01
C THR A 118 -8.62 -13.16 2.91
N ILE A 119 -7.47 -12.52 2.92
CA ILE A 119 -7.11 -11.46 1.97
C ILE A 119 -6.49 -12.09 0.72
N THR A 120 -7.11 -11.89 -0.45
CA THR A 120 -6.56 -12.37 -1.73
C THR A 120 -5.46 -11.45 -2.24
N HIS A 121 -5.65 -10.12 -2.10
CA HIS A 121 -4.66 -9.12 -2.46
C HIS A 121 -4.50 -8.09 -1.35
N SER A 122 -3.27 -7.73 -1.04
CA SER A 122 -2.93 -6.54 -0.27
C SER A 122 -2.17 -5.54 -1.13
N ILE A 123 -2.55 -4.27 -1.05
CA ILE A 123 -1.83 -3.15 -1.66
C ILE A 123 -1.51 -2.15 -0.57
N LEU A 124 -0.23 -1.98 -0.30
CA LEU A 124 0.29 -1.09 0.73
C LEU A 124 1.17 -0.02 0.10
N GLU A 125 0.97 1.22 0.52
CA GLU A 125 1.86 2.32 0.18
C GLU A 125 2.87 2.51 1.32
N ILE A 126 4.15 2.51 0.97
CA ILE A 126 5.26 2.68 1.91
C ILE A 126 6.15 3.84 1.46
N SER A 127 6.91 4.39 2.38
CA SER A 127 7.80 5.51 2.08
C SER A 127 9.11 5.09 1.45
N HIS A 128 9.69 4.00 1.91
CA HIS A 128 11.02 3.59 1.48
C HIS A 128 11.21 2.07 1.58
N LEU A 129 12.03 1.52 0.67
CA LEU A 129 12.48 0.14 0.67
C LEU A 129 14.01 0.14 0.78
N ASP A 130 14.54 -0.42 1.85
CA ASP A 130 15.97 -0.55 2.06
C ASP A 130 16.61 -1.64 1.18
N ALA A 131 17.92 -1.58 1.05
CA ALA A 131 18.67 -2.53 0.22
C ALA A 131 18.61 -3.98 0.74
N ASP A 132 18.35 -4.18 2.02
CA ASP A 132 18.17 -5.49 2.66
C ASP A 132 16.72 -6.03 2.53
N GLY A 133 15.82 -5.25 1.93
CA GLY A 133 14.41 -5.61 1.75
C GLY A 133 13.48 -5.09 2.86
N THR A 134 13.99 -4.34 3.83
CA THR A 134 13.18 -3.76 4.90
C THR A 134 12.23 -2.70 4.34
N LEU A 135 10.94 -2.85 4.66
CA LEU A 135 9.91 -1.89 4.28
C LEU A 135 9.77 -0.81 5.36
N ASN A 136 9.87 0.44 4.96
CA ASN A 136 9.78 1.58 5.87
C ASN A 136 8.50 2.38 5.62
N ILE A 137 7.84 2.79 6.69
CA ILE A 137 6.58 3.53 6.65
C ILE A 137 6.68 4.82 7.46
N ASN A 138 6.00 5.87 7.01
CA ASN A 138 5.98 7.16 7.70
C ASN A 138 5.09 7.17 8.95
N VAL A 139 4.22 6.17 9.11
CA VAL A 139 3.27 6.07 10.21
C VAL A 139 3.57 4.84 11.07
N PRO A 140 4.43 4.96 12.09
CA PRO A 140 4.90 3.82 12.90
C PRO A 140 3.78 2.99 13.53
N ARG A 141 2.66 3.62 13.87
CA ARG A 141 1.48 2.95 14.46
C ARG A 141 0.78 1.96 13.53
N LEU A 142 1.08 1.98 12.24
CA LEU A 142 0.56 1.03 11.25
C LEU A 142 1.51 -0.16 11.02
N ALA A 143 2.72 -0.15 11.56
CA ALA A 143 3.73 -1.17 11.28
C ALA A 143 3.22 -2.60 11.59
N ALA A 144 2.64 -2.81 12.76
CA ALA A 144 2.10 -4.14 13.15
C ALA A 144 0.96 -4.58 12.23
N ALA A 145 0.07 -3.67 11.83
CA ALA A 145 -1.03 -3.97 10.92
C ALA A 145 -0.51 -4.28 9.50
N TRP A 146 0.48 -3.54 9.01
CA TRP A 146 1.12 -3.80 7.71
C TRP A 146 1.83 -5.15 7.71
N GLN A 147 2.56 -5.50 8.79
CA GLN A 147 3.18 -6.81 8.93
C GLN A 147 2.14 -7.93 8.88
N LEU A 148 1.05 -7.82 9.66
CA LEU A 148 -0.04 -8.81 9.65
C LEU A 148 -0.68 -8.94 8.26
N CYS A 149 -0.91 -7.83 7.58
CA CYS A 149 -1.45 -7.83 6.23
C CYS A 149 -0.50 -8.53 5.26
N PHE A 150 0.79 -8.23 5.38
CA PHE A 150 1.83 -8.84 4.57
C PHE A 150 1.93 -10.34 4.78
N ASP A 151 1.82 -10.81 6.03
CA ASP A 151 1.90 -12.24 6.35
C ASP A 151 0.66 -13.01 5.86
N ASN A 152 -0.52 -12.40 5.96
CA ASN A 152 -1.80 -13.09 5.73
C ASN A 152 -2.32 -13.00 4.29
N ALA A 153 -1.88 -12.02 3.49
CA ALA A 153 -2.36 -11.87 2.12
C ALA A 153 -1.75 -12.93 1.18
N GLN A 154 -2.56 -13.45 0.27
CA GLN A 154 -2.10 -14.41 -0.75
C GLN A 154 -1.18 -13.72 -1.77
N ASN A 155 -1.56 -12.53 -2.24
CA ASN A 155 -0.77 -11.71 -3.16
C ASN A 155 -0.49 -10.35 -2.49
N LYS A 156 0.74 -9.90 -2.60
CA LYS A 156 1.24 -8.71 -1.91
C LYS A 156 1.79 -7.73 -2.92
N THR A 157 1.30 -6.52 -2.88
CA THR A 157 1.80 -5.41 -3.71
C THR A 157 2.22 -4.28 -2.79
N VAL A 158 3.44 -3.82 -2.97
CA VAL A 158 3.99 -2.69 -2.24
C VAL A 158 4.25 -1.57 -3.24
N ILE A 159 3.67 -0.40 -2.96
CA ILE A 159 3.92 0.83 -3.70
C ILE A 159 4.93 1.63 -2.89
N VAL A 160 6.09 1.87 -3.47
CA VAL A 160 7.08 2.77 -2.88
C VAL A 160 6.79 4.17 -3.37
N ALA A 161 6.14 4.96 -2.53
CA ALA A 161 5.95 6.38 -2.75
C ALA A 161 7.22 7.09 -2.24
N ALA A 162 7.98 7.71 -3.14
CA ALA A 162 9.14 8.47 -2.74
C ALA A 162 8.70 9.69 -1.94
N ASP A 163 8.76 9.57 -0.61
CA ASP A 163 8.60 10.70 0.30
C ASP A 163 10.00 11.10 0.79
N PRO A 164 10.40 12.37 0.66
CA PRO A 164 11.68 12.85 1.14
C PRO A 164 11.81 12.87 2.68
N ALA A 165 10.74 12.60 3.42
CA ALA A 165 10.79 12.54 4.87
C ALA A 165 11.47 11.27 5.35
N PRO A 166 12.37 11.33 6.36
CA PRO A 166 13.00 10.14 6.92
C PRO A 166 11.94 9.22 7.55
N SER A 167 11.96 7.97 7.15
CA SER A 167 11.12 6.94 7.75
C SER A 167 11.56 6.65 9.19
N THR A 168 10.62 6.42 10.06
CA THR A 168 10.86 6.19 11.49
C THR A 168 10.46 4.79 11.98
N ALA A 169 9.89 3.96 11.13
CA ALA A 169 9.51 2.60 11.48
C ALA A 169 9.78 1.62 10.33
N ALA A 170 10.25 0.44 10.71
CA ALA A 170 10.45 -0.70 9.81
C ALA A 170 9.42 -1.81 10.07
N ILE A 171 9.09 -2.57 9.07
CA ILE A 171 8.29 -3.80 9.10
C ILE A 171 9.02 -4.94 8.39
#